data_a2ca5e68f20a3fbc60f0ceacf7deb5e9
#
_entry.id   a2ca5e68f20a3fbc60f0ceacf7deb5e9
#
_cell.length_a   1.000
_cell.length_b   1.000
_cell.length_c   1.000
_cell.angle_alpha   90.00
_cell.angle_beta   90.00
_cell.angle_gamma   90.00
#
_symmetry.space_group_name_H-M   'P 1'
#
loop_
_entity.id
_entity.type
_entity.pdbx_description
1 polymer ?
#
loop_
_entity_poly.entity_id
_entity_poly.type
_entity_poly.pdbx_seq_one_letter_code
_entity_poly.pdbx_strand_id
1 'polypeptide(L)'
;MNPTTAPRTLTPSRRAVTLGGTAALAATALTACNPGGSGGGGSNPDAAPVEEQDASELAGKTLSYVYFTDGPDEQATRDLIAQFEEEYDVTVDLEIVPFSDITTTLQARLSGGQAPDVARVAATAPFVGDLLILDDYLGAEYLEEFSEGVRVGMTDPDGKIHAVASDLTQNGPFVNLDLFEKAGVEVPDSWTWEEMVDLATQVQEKTGCEYAFAMDKSGHRLSTILSQGGTYLVQEGESSLDPAAATTALQPLVDMIENGTSPSDFWLDSGTKYQGANEVFLAQQVPVYLSGNWQVAQFDEGAEFAWTTMPNPSMSSGGGFPGGKFMVGFAEGPENQLAATFLQFMNSKESQEAFITASSFMPTRADLTESGVTYPMRDQEMGVFVTDLSETPPEAFAACYDPNFDAAAQEFIKEFSQVVAGNKDLATAMEDLKAAIDSIVEQA
;
A
#
# COMPACT_ATOMS: atom_id res chain seq x y z
N MET A 1 4.15 -61.07 -18.40
CA MET A 1 4.05 -61.25 -19.85
C MET A 1 4.02 -59.86 -20.47
N ASN A 2 5.13 -59.49 -21.09
CA ASN A 2 5.29 -58.33 -21.98
C ASN A 2 4.54 -58.57 -23.31
N PRO A 3 4.24 -57.54 -24.15
CA PRO A 3 5.29 -56.75 -24.81
C PRO A 3 4.98 -55.26 -25.03
N THR A 4 6.00 -54.48 -24.88
CA THR A 4 6.63 -53.44 -25.70
C THR A 4 5.97 -53.11 -27.05
N THR A 5 5.74 -51.82 -27.36
CA THR A 5 5.91 -51.23 -28.69
C THR A 5 6.45 -49.79 -28.62
N ALA A 6 7.50 -49.53 -29.38
CA ALA A 6 8.30 -48.32 -29.50
C ALA A 6 7.71 -47.30 -30.52
N PRO A 7 8.24 -46.03 -30.55
CA PRO A 7 7.62 -44.94 -31.28
C PRO A 7 8.03 -44.83 -32.75
N ARG A 8 7.11 -44.31 -33.58
CA ARG A 8 7.35 -43.99 -34.99
C ARG A 8 7.70 -42.51 -35.17
N THR A 9 8.89 -42.30 -35.69
CA THR A 9 9.38 -41.06 -36.28
C THR A 9 8.72 -40.79 -37.65
N LEU A 10 8.27 -39.59 -37.94
CA LEU A 10 7.91 -39.11 -39.27
C LEU A 10 8.75 -37.89 -39.63
N THR A 11 9.53 -38.03 -40.69
CA THR A 11 10.37 -37.00 -41.35
C THR A 11 9.58 -36.19 -42.37
N PRO A 12 9.93 -34.91 -42.65
CA PRO A 12 9.20 -34.04 -43.54
C PRO A 12 9.69 -34.16 -45.01
N SER A 13 8.77 -34.09 -45.97
CA SER A 13 9.07 -34.01 -47.41
C SER A 13 9.01 -32.56 -47.89
N ARG A 14 10.10 -32.13 -48.52
CA ARG A 14 10.20 -30.90 -49.35
C ARG A 14 9.47 -31.08 -50.66
N ARG A 15 8.69 -30.07 -51.08
CA ARG A 15 8.42 -29.81 -52.51
C ARG A 15 8.58 -28.33 -52.79
N ALA A 16 9.54 -28.04 -53.66
CA ALA A 16 9.76 -26.78 -54.31
C ALA A 16 8.88 -26.73 -55.57
N VAL A 17 8.30 -25.57 -55.87
CA VAL A 17 7.85 -25.19 -57.23
C VAL A 17 8.22 -23.73 -57.46
N THR A 18 8.86 -23.53 -58.59
CA THR A 18 9.43 -22.28 -59.07
C THR A 18 8.53 -21.58 -60.11
N LEU A 19 8.70 -20.25 -60.17
CA LEU A 19 8.67 -19.31 -61.30
C LEU A 19 7.34 -18.82 -61.92
N GLY A 20 7.31 -17.48 -62.01
CA GLY A 20 6.80 -16.75 -63.17
C GLY A 20 6.15 -15.39 -62.88
N GLY A 21 6.88 -14.33 -62.85
CA GLY A 21 6.98 -13.16 -63.70
C GLY A 21 5.78 -12.18 -63.72
N THR A 22 5.92 -10.95 -63.39
CA THR A 22 6.07 -9.74 -64.20
C THR A 22 5.82 -8.48 -63.35
N ALA A 23 6.63 -7.48 -63.58
CA ALA A 23 6.69 -6.21 -62.90
C ALA A 23 5.52 -5.25 -63.19
N ALA A 24 5.08 -4.52 -62.15
CA ALA A 24 4.46 -3.20 -62.32
C ALA A 24 4.92 -2.31 -61.15
N LEU A 25 5.68 -1.27 -61.47
CA LEU A 25 6.08 -0.22 -60.56
C LEU A 25 4.86 0.64 -60.15
N ALA A 26 4.54 0.66 -58.88
CA ALA A 26 3.78 1.74 -58.24
C ALA A 26 4.56 2.17 -57.01
N ALA A 27 5.09 3.38 -57.04
CA ALA A 27 5.75 4.02 -55.90
C ALA A 27 4.68 4.43 -54.88
N THR A 28 4.65 3.75 -53.76
CA THR A 28 3.96 4.20 -52.57
C THR A 28 4.99 4.41 -51.47
N ALA A 29 4.95 5.59 -50.88
CA ALA A 29 5.82 6.03 -49.80
C ALA A 29 5.72 5.04 -48.61
N LEU A 30 6.81 4.40 -48.26
CA LEU A 30 6.99 3.65 -47.07
C LEU A 30 7.25 4.64 -45.93
N THR A 31 6.24 4.88 -45.09
CA THR A 31 6.45 5.33 -43.74
C THR A 31 7.02 4.14 -42.96
N ALA A 32 8.28 4.24 -42.56
CA ALA A 32 8.95 3.26 -41.74
C ALA A 32 8.30 3.21 -40.35
N CYS A 33 7.67 2.09 -40.02
CA CYS A 33 7.41 1.73 -38.65
C CYS A 33 8.76 1.45 -37.96
N ASN A 34 9.11 2.27 -37.01
CA ASN A 34 10.24 2.10 -36.12
C ASN A 34 9.74 1.32 -34.91
N PRO A 35 10.15 0.07 -34.67
CA PRO A 35 9.86 -0.63 -33.41
C PRO A 35 10.99 -0.31 -32.42
N GLY A 36 10.73 0.59 -31.48
CA GLY A 36 11.66 0.95 -30.43
C GLY A 36 11.62 2.45 -30.12
N GLY A 37 10.52 2.91 -29.55
CA GLY A 37 10.41 4.21 -28.92
C GLY A 37 10.10 3.99 -27.44
N SER A 38 11.12 4.23 -26.59
CA SER A 38 10.94 4.46 -25.18
C SER A 38 9.82 5.48 -24.95
N GLY A 39 8.89 5.13 -24.02
CA GLY A 39 7.75 5.98 -23.68
C GLY A 39 8.21 7.36 -23.23
N GLY A 40 7.94 8.34 -24.05
CA GLY A 40 7.91 9.74 -23.65
C GLY A 40 6.45 10.11 -23.47
N GLY A 41 6.08 10.67 -22.33
CA GLY A 41 4.75 11.14 -22.02
C GLY A 41 4.27 12.14 -23.09
N GLY A 42 3.48 11.64 -24.03
CA GLY A 42 2.81 12.45 -25.02
C GLY A 42 1.48 12.89 -24.45
N SER A 43 1.20 14.21 -24.52
CA SER A 43 -0.14 14.74 -24.26
C SER A 43 -1.18 13.96 -25.08
N ASN A 44 -2.27 13.57 -24.44
CA ASN A 44 -3.39 12.94 -25.11
C ASN A 44 -4.14 14.02 -25.95
N PRO A 45 -4.15 13.95 -27.29
CA PRO A 45 -4.79 14.97 -28.11
C PRO A 45 -6.32 15.05 -27.96
N ASP A 46 -6.91 14.04 -27.37
CA ASP A 46 -8.36 13.95 -27.12
C ASP A 46 -8.73 14.30 -25.66
N ALA A 47 -7.74 14.64 -24.82
CA ALA A 47 -7.99 15.08 -23.45
C ALA A 47 -8.62 16.46 -23.41
N ALA A 48 -9.58 16.64 -22.51
CA ALA A 48 -10.17 17.94 -22.19
C ALA A 48 -10.13 18.13 -20.67
N PRO A 49 -9.90 19.38 -20.18
CA PRO A 49 -10.00 19.66 -18.75
C PRO A 49 -11.34 19.18 -18.19
N VAL A 50 -11.32 18.51 -17.03
CA VAL A 50 -12.55 17.95 -16.43
C VAL A 50 -13.56 19.06 -16.11
N GLU A 51 -13.10 20.24 -15.69
CA GLU A 51 -13.96 21.38 -15.40
C GLU A 51 -14.70 21.95 -16.65
N GLU A 52 -14.18 21.68 -17.86
CA GLU A 52 -14.78 22.10 -19.13
C GLU A 52 -15.66 21.00 -19.75
N GLN A 53 -15.68 19.79 -19.18
CA GLN A 53 -16.39 18.63 -19.70
C GLN A 53 -17.89 18.77 -19.47
N ASP A 54 -18.67 18.64 -20.55
CA ASP A 54 -20.13 18.53 -20.44
C ASP A 54 -20.51 17.12 -19.93
N ALA A 55 -21.15 17.04 -18.77
CA ALA A 55 -21.58 15.77 -18.18
C ALA A 55 -22.41 14.91 -19.16
N SER A 56 -23.14 15.55 -20.10
CA SER A 56 -23.91 14.82 -21.14
C SER A 56 -23.05 14.03 -22.14
N GLU A 57 -21.76 14.34 -22.28
CA GLU A 57 -20.83 13.58 -23.13
C GLU A 57 -20.32 12.29 -22.45
N LEU A 58 -20.49 12.20 -21.14
CA LEU A 58 -20.16 11.01 -20.35
C LEU A 58 -21.37 10.08 -20.19
N ALA A 59 -22.59 10.59 -20.33
CA ALA A 59 -23.81 9.87 -20.07
C ALA A 59 -23.91 8.54 -20.84
N GLY A 60 -24.34 7.49 -20.15
CA GLY A 60 -24.51 6.14 -20.70
C GLY A 60 -23.20 5.33 -20.83
N LYS A 61 -22.05 5.89 -20.44
CA LYS A 61 -20.78 5.16 -20.42
C LYS A 61 -20.66 4.25 -19.20
N THR A 62 -19.73 3.30 -19.26
CA THR A 62 -19.39 2.40 -18.15
C THR A 62 -17.91 2.56 -17.82
N LEU A 63 -17.61 2.78 -16.53
CA LEU A 63 -16.27 2.84 -15.97
C LEU A 63 -15.95 1.52 -15.26
N SER A 64 -14.83 0.90 -15.54
CA SER A 64 -14.32 -0.25 -14.79
C SER A 64 -13.41 0.21 -13.66
N TYR A 65 -13.74 -0.17 -12.42
CA TYR A 65 -12.97 0.19 -11.23
C TYR A 65 -12.53 -1.06 -10.47
N VAL A 66 -11.22 -1.32 -10.43
CA VAL A 66 -10.61 -2.41 -9.66
C VAL A 66 -10.20 -1.89 -8.30
N TYR A 67 -10.73 -2.49 -7.25
CA TYR A 67 -10.62 -2.01 -5.88
C TYR A 67 -10.21 -3.14 -4.93
N PHE A 68 -9.49 -2.82 -3.87
CA PHE A 68 -9.37 -3.67 -2.69
C PHE A 68 -9.88 -2.89 -1.48
N THR A 69 -10.46 -3.61 -0.54
CA THR A 69 -11.01 -3.02 0.68
C THR A 69 -10.16 -3.40 1.89
N ASP A 70 -10.08 -2.47 2.84
CA ASP A 70 -9.57 -2.71 4.19
C ASP A 70 -10.74 -3.01 5.16
N GLY A 71 -11.99 -3.08 4.65
CA GLY A 71 -13.22 -3.43 5.36
C GLY A 71 -14.28 -2.34 5.30
N PRO A 72 -14.29 -1.37 6.25
CA PRO A 72 -15.35 -0.34 6.34
C PRO A 72 -15.40 0.62 5.14
N ASP A 73 -14.30 0.78 4.44
CA ASP A 73 -14.14 1.63 3.26
C ASP A 73 -14.96 1.18 2.04
N GLU A 74 -15.35 -0.11 1.97
CA GLU A 74 -16.15 -0.60 0.84
C GLU A 74 -17.51 0.09 0.75
N GLN A 75 -18.21 0.24 1.87
CA GLN A 75 -19.53 0.88 1.85
C GLN A 75 -19.43 2.36 1.49
N ALA A 76 -18.45 3.08 2.05
CA ALA A 76 -18.21 4.48 1.72
C ALA A 76 -17.88 4.67 0.23
N THR A 77 -17.06 3.76 -0.35
CA THR A 77 -16.76 3.75 -1.78
C THR A 77 -18.02 3.54 -2.62
N ARG A 78 -18.88 2.58 -2.25
CA ARG A 78 -20.14 2.31 -2.96
C ARG A 78 -21.11 3.49 -2.89
N ASP A 79 -21.19 4.17 -1.75
CA ASP A 79 -22.05 5.33 -1.57
C ASP A 79 -21.60 6.52 -2.43
N LEU A 80 -20.28 6.73 -2.57
CA LEU A 80 -19.73 7.75 -3.46
C LEU A 80 -19.89 7.38 -4.94
N ILE A 81 -19.71 6.11 -5.29
CA ILE A 81 -20.00 5.61 -6.64
C ILE A 81 -21.46 5.89 -7.02
N ALA A 82 -22.41 5.60 -6.12
CA ALA A 82 -23.83 5.87 -6.40
C ALA A 82 -24.12 7.35 -6.63
N GLN A 83 -23.45 8.27 -5.92
CA GLN A 83 -23.55 9.70 -6.17
C GLN A 83 -22.96 10.10 -7.54
N PHE A 84 -21.81 9.54 -7.89
CA PHE A 84 -21.18 9.78 -9.19
C PHE A 84 -22.06 9.27 -10.35
N GLU A 85 -22.63 8.07 -10.22
CA GLU A 85 -23.54 7.50 -11.22
C GLU A 85 -24.79 8.38 -11.42
N GLU A 86 -25.36 8.91 -10.33
CA GLU A 86 -26.53 9.82 -10.40
C GLU A 86 -26.16 11.17 -11.04
N GLU A 87 -24.97 11.73 -10.72
CA GLU A 87 -24.56 13.04 -11.21
C GLU A 87 -24.22 13.03 -12.71
N TYR A 88 -23.54 11.95 -13.19
CA TYR A 88 -23.01 11.88 -14.56
C TYR A 88 -23.83 10.97 -15.49
N ASP A 89 -24.88 10.31 -15.00
CA ASP A 89 -25.69 9.31 -15.77
C ASP A 89 -24.83 8.20 -16.38
N VAL A 90 -23.90 7.67 -15.58
CA VAL A 90 -22.93 6.61 -15.95
C VAL A 90 -23.14 5.35 -15.11
N THR A 91 -22.39 4.29 -15.43
CA THR A 91 -22.32 3.07 -14.60
C THR A 91 -20.87 2.82 -14.18
N VAL A 92 -20.63 2.48 -12.92
CA VAL A 92 -19.32 2.06 -12.43
C VAL A 92 -19.34 0.56 -12.10
N ASP A 93 -18.58 -0.22 -12.86
CA ASP A 93 -18.38 -1.65 -12.63
C ASP A 93 -17.27 -1.85 -11.61
N LEU A 94 -17.65 -1.94 -10.33
CA LEU A 94 -16.74 -2.10 -9.20
C LEU A 94 -16.37 -3.58 -9.00
N GLU A 95 -15.11 -3.92 -9.17
CA GLU A 95 -14.56 -5.25 -8.89
C GLU A 95 -13.67 -5.21 -7.64
N ILE A 96 -13.99 -6.04 -6.65
CA ILE A 96 -13.20 -6.19 -5.42
C ILE A 96 -12.20 -7.33 -5.59
N VAL A 97 -10.92 -7.01 -5.41
CA VAL A 97 -9.78 -7.96 -5.45
C VAL A 97 -9.11 -7.96 -4.07
N PRO A 98 -8.67 -9.11 -3.52
CA PRO A 98 -7.90 -9.14 -2.28
C PRO A 98 -6.63 -8.28 -2.37
N PHE A 99 -6.29 -7.59 -1.28
CA PHE A 99 -5.09 -6.74 -1.22
C PHE A 99 -3.81 -7.47 -1.66
N SER A 100 -3.63 -8.74 -1.24
CA SER A 100 -2.48 -9.56 -1.62
C SER A 100 -2.35 -9.81 -3.12
N ASP A 101 -3.44 -9.71 -3.87
CA ASP A 101 -3.52 -10.14 -5.26
C ASP A 101 -3.63 -8.96 -6.24
N ILE A 102 -3.88 -7.73 -5.73
CA ILE A 102 -4.20 -6.55 -6.56
C ILE A 102 -3.10 -6.24 -7.59
N THR A 103 -1.85 -6.18 -7.14
CA THR A 103 -0.70 -5.85 -8.01
C THR A 103 -0.54 -6.89 -9.12
N THR A 104 -0.56 -8.18 -8.77
CA THR A 104 -0.42 -9.28 -9.73
C THR A 104 -1.60 -9.31 -10.72
N THR A 105 -2.82 -9.06 -10.23
CA THR A 105 -4.03 -9.01 -11.06
C THR A 105 -3.96 -7.88 -12.08
N LEU A 106 -3.58 -6.68 -11.64
CA LEU A 106 -3.45 -5.52 -12.53
C LEU A 106 -2.34 -5.73 -13.57
N GLN A 107 -1.16 -6.19 -13.17
CA GLN A 107 -0.06 -6.49 -14.09
C GLN A 107 -0.43 -7.55 -15.14
N ALA A 108 -1.19 -8.58 -14.74
CA ALA A 108 -1.67 -9.60 -15.68
C ALA A 108 -2.65 -9.02 -16.70
N ARG A 109 -3.56 -8.11 -16.28
CA ARG A 109 -4.50 -7.43 -17.17
C ARG A 109 -3.81 -6.50 -18.15
N LEU A 110 -2.89 -5.66 -17.66
CA LEU A 110 -2.10 -4.75 -18.49
C LEU A 110 -1.31 -5.53 -19.55
N SER A 111 -0.60 -6.56 -19.16
CA SER A 111 0.13 -7.44 -20.09
C SER A 111 -0.78 -8.14 -21.09
N GLY A 112 -2.04 -8.37 -20.75
CA GLY A 112 -3.07 -8.99 -21.60
C GLY A 112 -3.84 -7.99 -22.49
N GLY A 113 -3.55 -6.68 -22.43
CA GLY A 113 -4.29 -5.64 -23.15
C GLY A 113 -5.74 -5.50 -22.64
N GLN A 114 -5.96 -5.69 -21.33
CA GLN A 114 -7.25 -5.60 -20.66
C GLN A 114 -7.16 -4.62 -19.47
N ALA A 115 -6.54 -3.46 -19.70
CA ALA A 115 -6.43 -2.41 -18.71
C ALA A 115 -7.83 -2.03 -18.19
N PRO A 116 -8.05 -1.91 -16.87
CA PRO A 116 -9.24 -1.25 -16.35
C PRO A 116 -9.14 0.26 -16.59
N ASP A 117 -10.23 1.00 -16.38
CA ASP A 117 -10.18 2.46 -16.44
C ASP A 117 -9.49 3.03 -15.20
N VAL A 118 -9.86 2.54 -14.01
CA VAL A 118 -9.35 3.02 -12.72
C VAL A 118 -9.02 1.84 -11.81
N ALA A 119 -8.02 2.04 -10.95
CA ALA A 119 -7.77 1.14 -9.82
C ALA A 119 -7.38 1.90 -8.55
N ARG A 120 -7.64 1.30 -7.37
CA ARG A 120 -7.04 1.66 -6.08
C ARG A 120 -5.79 0.82 -5.87
N VAL A 121 -4.65 1.46 -5.61
CA VAL A 121 -3.35 0.80 -5.44
C VAL A 121 -2.63 1.32 -4.17
N ALA A 122 -1.79 0.48 -3.58
CA ALA A 122 -0.96 0.89 -2.45
C ALA A 122 0.34 1.58 -2.91
N ALA A 123 0.82 1.24 -4.11
CA ALA A 123 2.01 1.84 -4.71
C ALA A 123 1.79 2.04 -6.21
N THR A 124 2.32 3.13 -6.75
CA THR A 124 2.23 3.48 -8.18
C THR A 124 3.39 2.90 -9.00
N ALA A 125 4.54 2.68 -8.36
CA ALA A 125 5.78 2.24 -9.00
C ALA A 125 5.62 1.00 -9.93
N PRO A 126 4.85 -0.05 -9.57
CA PRO A 126 4.67 -1.21 -10.45
C PRO A 126 3.97 -0.92 -11.77
N PHE A 127 3.39 0.27 -11.95
CA PHE A 127 2.50 0.62 -13.05
C PHE A 127 2.90 1.91 -13.79
N VAL A 128 3.95 2.61 -13.38
CA VAL A 128 4.31 3.97 -13.86
C VAL A 128 4.26 4.09 -15.39
N GLY A 129 4.69 3.07 -16.14
CA GLY A 129 4.67 3.08 -17.61
C GLY A 129 3.28 2.92 -18.25
N ASP A 130 2.29 2.48 -17.48
CA ASP A 130 0.93 2.18 -17.95
C ASP A 130 -0.10 3.20 -17.44
N LEU A 131 0.31 4.11 -16.52
CA LEU A 131 -0.61 5.05 -15.89
C LEU A 131 -1.01 6.19 -16.83
N LEU A 132 -2.25 6.64 -16.64
CA LEU A 132 -2.79 7.81 -17.32
C LEU A 132 -2.14 9.07 -16.74
N ILE A 133 -1.57 9.92 -17.61
CA ILE A 133 -1.09 11.24 -17.22
C ILE A 133 -2.27 12.17 -17.08
N LEU A 134 -2.42 12.78 -15.92
CA LEU A 134 -3.60 13.53 -15.52
C LEU A 134 -3.49 15.05 -15.73
N ASP A 135 -2.30 15.57 -16.05
CA ASP A 135 -2.07 17.01 -16.27
C ASP A 135 -3.03 17.63 -17.31
N ASP A 136 -3.30 16.90 -18.40
CA ASP A 136 -4.17 17.39 -19.48
C ASP A 136 -5.66 17.39 -19.09
N TYR A 137 -6.03 16.71 -17.99
CA TYR A 137 -7.39 16.58 -17.49
C TYR A 137 -7.65 17.44 -16.25
N LEU A 138 -6.71 17.45 -15.29
CA LEU A 138 -6.87 18.08 -13.98
C LEU A 138 -6.11 19.40 -13.82
N GLY A 139 -5.15 19.67 -14.73
CA GLY A 139 -4.21 20.79 -14.60
C GLY A 139 -3.08 20.45 -13.62
N ALA A 140 -1.90 21.03 -13.86
CA ALA A 140 -0.74 20.80 -12.98
C ALA A 140 -0.93 21.38 -11.56
N GLU A 141 -1.75 22.40 -11.42
CA GLU A 141 -2.12 23.04 -10.13
C GLU A 141 -2.93 22.12 -9.21
N TYR A 142 -3.53 21.04 -9.73
CA TYR A 142 -4.27 20.07 -8.93
C TYR A 142 -3.43 19.45 -7.80
N LEU A 143 -2.10 19.33 -8.00
CA LEU A 143 -1.19 18.89 -6.94
C LEU A 143 -1.23 19.78 -5.69
N GLU A 144 -1.48 21.08 -5.86
CA GLU A 144 -1.47 22.04 -4.75
C GLU A 144 -2.62 21.80 -3.77
N GLU A 145 -3.66 21.08 -4.18
CA GLU A 145 -4.78 20.70 -3.32
C GLU A 145 -4.40 19.64 -2.28
N PHE A 146 -3.26 18.96 -2.45
CA PHE A 146 -2.80 17.88 -1.59
C PHE A 146 -1.63 18.28 -0.69
N SER A 147 -1.51 17.62 0.45
CA SER A 147 -0.41 17.82 1.39
C SER A 147 0.95 17.48 0.75
N GLU A 148 2.00 18.25 1.06
CA GLU A 148 3.31 18.15 0.42
C GLU A 148 3.87 16.71 0.46
N GLY A 149 3.74 16.03 1.60
CA GLY A 149 4.29 14.68 1.79
C GLY A 149 3.72 13.61 0.85
N VAL A 150 2.47 13.77 0.35
CA VAL A 150 1.86 12.77 -0.53
C VAL A 150 2.11 13.03 -2.01
N ARG A 151 2.50 14.25 -2.38
CA ARG A 151 2.70 14.66 -3.79
C ARG A 151 3.79 13.83 -4.48
N VAL A 152 4.79 13.38 -3.73
CA VAL A 152 5.86 12.49 -4.26
C VAL A 152 5.28 11.21 -4.86
N GLY A 153 4.27 10.60 -4.22
CA GLY A 153 3.60 9.41 -4.74
C GLY A 153 2.59 9.68 -5.86
N MET A 154 2.22 10.96 -6.08
CA MET A 154 1.28 11.37 -7.12
C MET A 154 1.95 11.67 -8.47
N THR A 155 3.27 11.88 -8.48
CA THR A 155 4.01 12.32 -9.67
C THR A 155 5.01 11.27 -10.14
N ASP A 156 5.20 11.23 -11.46
CA ASP A 156 6.26 10.48 -12.08
C ASP A 156 7.63 11.20 -11.95
N PRO A 157 8.76 10.59 -12.37
CA PRO A 157 10.07 11.23 -12.32
C PRO A 157 10.20 12.52 -13.15
N ASP A 158 9.31 12.73 -14.14
CA ASP A 158 9.24 13.95 -14.95
C ASP A 158 8.35 15.03 -14.29
N GLY A 159 7.78 14.76 -13.13
CA GLY A 159 6.89 15.64 -12.37
C GLY A 159 5.47 15.71 -12.89
N LYS A 160 5.05 14.75 -13.72
CA LYS A 160 3.69 14.63 -14.24
C LYS A 160 2.78 13.90 -13.26
N ILE A 161 1.54 14.38 -13.12
CA ILE A 161 0.54 13.75 -12.29
C ILE A 161 0.11 12.43 -12.93
N HIS A 162 0.30 11.32 -12.24
CA HIS A 162 -0.10 9.98 -12.70
C HIS A 162 -0.99 9.24 -11.68
N ALA A 163 -1.23 9.83 -10.53
CA ALA A 163 -2.05 9.25 -9.48
C ALA A 163 -2.70 10.35 -8.63
N VAL A 164 -3.77 10.01 -7.94
CA VAL A 164 -4.40 10.87 -6.92
C VAL A 164 -4.33 10.15 -5.58
N ALA A 165 -3.75 10.79 -4.57
CA ALA A 165 -3.68 10.24 -3.23
C ALA A 165 -5.07 10.26 -2.57
N SER A 166 -5.64 9.08 -2.30
CA SER A 166 -7.02 8.97 -1.80
C SER A 166 -7.13 8.98 -0.28
N ASP A 167 -6.17 8.40 0.40
CA ASP A 167 -6.16 8.31 1.86
C ASP A 167 -4.74 8.13 2.40
N LEU A 168 -4.54 8.60 3.64
CA LEU A 168 -3.36 8.29 4.43
C LEU A 168 -3.67 7.28 5.51
N THR A 169 -2.69 6.47 5.82
CA THR A 169 -2.69 5.54 6.94
C THR A 169 -1.43 5.73 7.78
N GLN A 170 -1.53 5.41 9.06
CA GLN A 170 -0.42 5.48 10.01
C GLN A 170 -0.38 4.20 10.84
N ASN A 171 0.80 3.62 10.99
CA ASN A 171 1.03 2.54 11.92
C ASN A 171 0.99 3.07 13.35
N GLY A 172 0.42 2.28 14.27
CA GLY A 172 0.39 2.64 15.68
C GLY A 172 -0.19 1.54 16.56
N PRO A 173 0.07 1.60 17.88
CA PRO A 173 -0.33 0.58 18.83
C PRO A 173 -1.76 0.75 19.33
N PHE A 174 -2.41 -0.40 19.52
CA PHE A 174 -3.66 -0.56 20.24
C PHE A 174 -3.39 -1.18 21.61
N VAL A 175 -4.12 -0.73 22.63
CA VAL A 175 -3.99 -1.17 24.00
C VAL A 175 -5.31 -1.73 24.51
N ASN A 176 -5.28 -2.93 25.09
CA ASN A 176 -6.42 -3.54 25.79
C ASN A 176 -6.50 -3.01 27.22
N LEU A 177 -7.40 -2.06 27.45
CA LEU A 177 -7.56 -1.38 28.74
C LEU A 177 -8.03 -2.35 29.83
N ASP A 178 -8.87 -3.34 29.51
CA ASP A 178 -9.36 -4.32 30.47
C ASP A 178 -8.22 -5.21 31.02
N LEU A 179 -7.24 -5.55 30.18
CA LEU A 179 -6.06 -6.29 30.63
C LEU A 179 -5.14 -5.43 31.51
N PHE A 180 -4.94 -4.16 31.16
CA PHE A 180 -4.18 -3.21 31.98
C PHE A 180 -4.84 -2.99 33.34
N GLU A 181 -6.17 -2.76 33.38
CA GLU A 181 -6.95 -2.63 34.61
C GLU A 181 -6.86 -3.89 35.47
N LYS A 182 -7.07 -5.07 34.88
CA LYS A 182 -6.95 -6.37 35.57
C LYS A 182 -5.57 -6.59 36.17
N ALA A 183 -4.51 -6.13 35.49
CA ALA A 183 -3.15 -6.20 35.97
C ALA A 183 -2.84 -5.15 37.04
N GLY A 184 -3.65 -4.10 37.19
CA GLY A 184 -3.35 -2.95 38.04
C GLY A 184 -2.10 -2.20 37.52
N VAL A 185 -1.98 -2.07 36.23
CA VAL A 185 -0.93 -1.33 35.52
C VAL A 185 -1.58 -0.12 34.84
N GLU A 186 -1.05 1.08 35.08
CA GLU A 186 -1.56 2.29 34.43
C GLU A 186 -1.02 2.38 33.01
N VAL A 187 -1.87 2.81 32.06
CA VAL A 187 -1.47 3.16 30.70
C VAL A 187 -0.88 4.57 30.75
N PRO A 188 0.37 4.81 30.31
CA PRO A 188 0.97 6.15 30.33
C PRO A 188 0.42 7.02 29.17
N ASP A 189 0.73 8.32 29.16
CA ASP A 189 0.41 9.20 28.06
C ASP A 189 1.34 8.99 26.84
N SER A 190 2.56 8.53 27.06
CA SER A 190 3.58 8.18 26.07
C SER A 190 4.57 7.18 26.65
N TRP A 191 5.32 6.52 25.80
CA TRP A 191 6.31 5.49 26.17
C TRP A 191 7.48 5.41 25.21
N THR A 192 8.59 4.87 25.71
CA THR A 192 9.68 4.32 24.90
C THR A 192 9.42 2.86 24.57
N TRP A 193 10.19 2.27 23.66
CA TRP A 193 10.14 0.81 23.40
C TRP A 193 10.44 -0.02 24.65
N GLU A 194 11.41 0.39 25.47
CA GLU A 194 11.75 -0.28 26.72
C GLU A 194 10.57 -0.26 27.69
N GLU A 195 9.96 0.91 27.90
CA GLU A 195 8.79 1.07 28.78
C GLU A 195 7.57 0.28 28.27
N MET A 196 7.30 0.29 26.95
CA MET A 196 6.21 -0.49 26.36
C MET A 196 6.41 -2.00 26.59
N VAL A 197 7.60 -2.52 26.32
CA VAL A 197 7.93 -3.94 26.53
C VAL A 197 7.78 -4.33 28.00
N ASP A 198 8.30 -3.50 28.92
CA ASP A 198 8.20 -3.73 30.36
C ASP A 198 6.76 -3.73 30.85
N LEU A 199 5.95 -2.74 30.46
CA LEU A 199 4.54 -2.64 30.85
C LEU A 199 3.71 -3.80 30.26
N ALA A 200 3.88 -4.11 29.00
CA ALA A 200 3.18 -5.20 28.32
C ALA A 200 3.51 -6.57 28.95
N THR A 201 4.79 -6.79 29.28
CA THR A 201 5.24 -8.01 29.98
C THR A 201 4.65 -8.12 31.39
N GLN A 202 4.62 -7.02 32.14
CA GLN A 202 3.98 -7.00 33.46
C GLN A 202 2.48 -7.33 33.37
N VAL A 203 1.79 -6.81 32.35
CA VAL A 203 0.36 -7.12 32.14
C VAL A 203 0.19 -8.60 31.79
N GLN A 204 1.02 -9.16 30.91
CA GLN A 204 1.01 -10.59 30.56
C GLN A 204 1.19 -11.45 31.82
N GLU A 205 2.23 -11.21 32.60
CA GLU A 205 2.54 -11.99 33.82
C GLU A 205 1.40 -11.97 34.83
N LYS A 206 0.78 -10.80 35.07
CA LYS A 206 -0.28 -10.63 36.06
C LYS A 206 -1.64 -11.15 35.64
N THR A 207 -1.94 -11.09 34.34
CA THR A 207 -3.26 -11.49 33.77
C THR A 207 -3.27 -12.93 33.30
N GLY A 208 -2.11 -13.46 32.84
CA GLY A 208 -1.96 -14.77 32.23
C GLY A 208 -2.43 -14.79 30.78
N CYS A 209 -2.50 -13.63 30.09
CA CYS A 209 -2.72 -13.62 28.65
C CYS A 209 -1.52 -14.26 27.93
N GLU A 210 -1.73 -14.68 26.68
CA GLU A 210 -0.79 -15.55 25.98
C GLU A 210 0.52 -14.84 25.63
N TYR A 211 0.42 -13.59 25.17
CA TYR A 211 1.56 -12.78 24.72
C TYR A 211 1.57 -11.42 25.41
N ALA A 212 2.72 -10.75 25.42
CA ALA A 212 2.85 -9.37 25.85
C ALA A 212 2.61 -8.39 24.68
N PHE A 213 3.08 -8.74 23.49
CA PHE A 213 3.04 -7.90 22.31
C PHE A 213 2.71 -8.73 21.06
N ALA A 214 1.94 -8.15 20.13
CA ALA A 214 1.73 -8.70 18.81
C ALA A 214 1.88 -7.62 17.74
N MET A 215 2.31 -8.01 16.55
CA MET A 215 2.48 -7.16 15.39
C MET A 215 2.16 -7.93 14.11
N ASP A 216 1.58 -7.25 13.11
CA ASP A 216 1.34 -7.87 11.81
C ASP A 216 2.67 -8.17 11.11
N LYS A 217 2.74 -9.30 10.40
CA LYS A 217 3.84 -9.63 9.49
C LYS A 217 3.81 -8.69 8.30
N SER A 218 4.56 -7.61 8.37
CA SER A 218 4.56 -6.57 7.34
C SER A 218 5.87 -5.79 7.32
N GLY A 219 6.37 -5.50 6.10
CA GLY A 219 7.53 -4.63 5.92
C GLY A 219 7.27 -3.20 6.42
N HIS A 220 6.05 -2.69 6.30
CA HIS A 220 5.68 -1.38 6.86
C HIS A 220 5.77 -1.35 8.39
N ARG A 221 5.32 -2.43 9.12
CA ARG A 221 5.42 -2.49 10.59
C ARG A 221 6.88 -2.56 11.04
N LEU A 222 7.68 -3.36 10.34
CA LEU A 222 9.13 -3.41 10.59
C LEU A 222 9.78 -2.06 10.28
N SER A 223 9.35 -1.35 9.22
CA SER A 223 9.85 -0.01 8.88
C SER A 223 9.47 1.05 9.91
N THR A 224 8.36 0.87 10.65
CA THR A 224 8.06 1.72 11.82
C THR A 224 9.20 1.67 12.83
N ILE A 225 9.67 0.47 13.16
CA ILE A 225 10.76 0.26 14.12
C ILE A 225 12.07 0.84 13.57
N LEU A 226 12.35 0.66 12.28
CA LEU A 226 13.53 1.24 11.64
C LEU A 226 13.50 2.78 11.67
N SER A 227 12.37 3.40 11.32
CA SER A 227 12.19 4.84 11.35
C SER A 227 12.46 5.42 12.75
N GLN A 228 11.92 4.78 13.79
CA GLN A 228 12.18 5.15 15.18
C GLN A 228 13.64 4.93 15.59
N GLY A 229 14.32 3.96 14.98
CA GLY A 229 15.76 3.73 15.11
C GLY A 229 16.64 4.69 14.30
N GLY A 230 16.03 5.53 13.44
CA GLY A 230 16.73 6.52 12.61
C GLY A 230 17.39 5.93 11.37
N THR A 231 16.85 4.84 10.82
CA THR A 231 17.31 4.23 9.55
C THR A 231 16.13 3.82 8.69
N TYR A 232 16.34 3.72 7.37
CA TYR A 232 15.28 3.43 6.41
C TYR A 232 15.77 2.41 5.39
N LEU A 233 14.87 1.73 4.68
CA LEU A 233 15.27 0.76 3.65
C LEU A 233 15.87 1.48 2.44
N VAL A 234 15.10 2.42 1.89
CA VAL A 234 15.43 3.18 0.67
C VAL A 234 15.00 4.63 0.85
N GLN A 235 15.70 5.54 0.17
CA GLN A 235 15.33 6.96 0.07
C GLN A 235 15.92 7.53 -1.22
N GLU A 236 15.15 8.32 -1.94
CA GLU A 236 15.58 9.01 -3.18
C GLU A 236 16.22 8.05 -4.21
N GLY A 237 15.68 6.84 -4.31
CA GLY A 237 16.15 5.80 -5.21
C GLY A 237 17.47 5.12 -4.77
N GLU A 238 17.95 5.37 -3.56
CA GLU A 238 19.19 4.79 -3.02
C GLU A 238 18.93 3.94 -1.78
N SER A 239 19.79 2.96 -1.52
CA SER A 239 19.79 2.19 -0.28
C SER A 239 20.16 3.09 0.91
N SER A 240 19.30 3.16 1.91
CA SER A 240 19.46 4.01 3.10
C SER A 240 19.58 3.22 4.41
N LEU A 241 19.66 1.89 4.33
CA LEU A 241 19.74 1.03 5.50
C LEU A 241 21.13 1.11 6.17
N ASP A 242 21.14 1.49 7.47
CA ASP A 242 22.26 1.26 8.36
C ASP A 242 22.05 -0.08 9.12
N PRO A 243 22.77 -1.15 8.80
CA PRO A 243 22.59 -2.44 9.45
C PRO A 243 22.80 -2.44 10.96
N ALA A 244 23.69 -1.57 11.47
CA ALA A 244 23.95 -1.50 12.91
C ALA A 244 22.80 -0.80 13.66
N ALA A 245 22.27 0.29 13.10
CA ALA A 245 21.08 0.97 13.62
C ALA A 245 19.86 0.05 13.55
N ALA A 246 19.64 -0.63 12.43
CA ALA A 246 18.54 -1.59 12.23
C ALA A 246 18.61 -2.75 13.23
N THR A 247 19.80 -3.33 13.44
CA THR A 247 20.02 -4.38 14.44
C THR A 247 19.65 -3.89 15.83
N THR A 248 20.09 -2.69 16.20
CA THR A 248 19.76 -2.11 17.51
C THR A 248 18.26 -1.87 17.70
N ALA A 249 17.61 -1.32 16.66
CA ALA A 249 16.19 -1.00 16.72
C ALA A 249 15.29 -2.25 16.80
N LEU A 250 15.64 -3.32 16.08
CA LEU A 250 14.83 -4.55 16.02
C LEU A 250 15.10 -5.53 17.16
N GLN A 251 16.20 -5.37 17.92
CA GLN A 251 16.56 -6.30 18.97
C GLN A 251 15.44 -6.53 20.01
N PRO A 252 14.71 -5.49 20.52
CA PRO A 252 13.61 -5.71 21.44
C PRO A 252 12.51 -6.63 20.92
N LEU A 253 12.16 -6.53 19.62
CA LEU A 253 11.19 -7.41 18.99
C LEU A 253 11.71 -8.85 18.90
N VAL A 254 12.97 -9.02 18.50
CA VAL A 254 13.61 -10.36 18.43
C VAL A 254 13.62 -11.00 19.80
N ASP A 255 14.02 -10.27 20.85
CA ASP A 255 14.05 -10.77 22.24
C ASP A 255 12.65 -11.23 22.71
N MET A 256 11.59 -10.48 22.37
CA MET A 256 10.21 -10.87 22.69
C MET A 256 9.76 -12.13 21.94
N ILE A 257 10.19 -12.31 20.70
CA ILE A 257 9.88 -13.51 19.92
C ILE A 257 10.64 -14.71 20.48
N GLU A 258 11.93 -14.57 20.76
CA GLU A 258 12.78 -15.65 21.29
C GLU A 258 12.35 -16.13 22.68
N ASN A 259 11.91 -15.23 23.53
CA ASN A 259 11.42 -15.60 24.88
C ASN A 259 9.93 -16.02 24.91
N GLY A 260 9.24 -15.96 23.77
CA GLY A 260 7.85 -16.37 23.62
C GLY A 260 6.81 -15.36 24.12
N THR A 261 7.19 -14.11 24.40
CA THR A 261 6.26 -13.03 24.78
C THR A 261 5.64 -12.32 23.56
N SER A 262 6.12 -12.63 22.34
CA SER A 262 5.50 -12.26 21.09
C SER A 262 5.36 -13.48 20.18
N PRO A 263 4.27 -13.62 19.38
CA PRO A 263 4.06 -14.79 18.54
C PRO A 263 5.10 -14.87 17.40
N SER A 264 5.70 -16.04 17.19
CA SER A 264 6.59 -16.35 16.08
C SER A 264 5.86 -16.91 14.86
N ASP A 265 4.69 -17.49 15.05
CA ASP A 265 3.95 -18.27 14.05
C ASP A 265 3.60 -17.45 12.81
N PHE A 266 3.27 -16.17 12.97
CA PHE A 266 2.95 -15.26 11.87
C PHE A 266 4.15 -15.05 10.92
N TRP A 267 5.36 -15.04 11.46
CA TRP A 267 6.59 -14.87 10.69
C TRP A 267 6.99 -16.13 9.94
N LEU A 268 6.66 -17.28 10.52
CA LEU A 268 7.06 -18.59 10.01
C LEU A 268 6.01 -19.22 9.09
N ASP A 269 4.84 -18.61 8.93
CA ASP A 269 3.68 -19.17 8.23
C ASP A 269 3.36 -20.60 8.70
N SER A 270 3.54 -20.84 10.00
CA SER A 270 3.43 -22.14 10.64
C SER A 270 2.19 -22.20 11.51
N GLY A 271 1.25 -23.06 11.18
CA GLY A 271 0.07 -23.53 11.88
C GLY A 271 -0.32 -22.89 13.23
N THR A 272 -0.55 -21.60 13.27
CA THR A 272 -1.08 -20.89 14.42
C THR A 272 -2.59 -21.13 14.60
N LYS A 273 -3.11 -20.96 15.82
CA LYS A 273 -4.55 -20.96 16.10
C LYS A 273 -5.23 -19.65 15.67
N TYR A 274 -4.47 -18.61 15.37
CA TYR A 274 -4.94 -17.31 14.87
C TYR A 274 -4.52 -17.12 13.44
N GLN A 275 -5.36 -16.44 12.63
CA GLN A 275 -5.03 -16.11 11.24
C GLN A 275 -4.12 -14.88 11.15
N GLY A 276 -4.26 -13.93 12.11
CA GLY A 276 -3.47 -12.71 12.15
C GLY A 276 -3.36 -12.14 13.57
N ALA A 277 -2.53 -11.13 13.73
CA ALA A 277 -2.30 -10.50 15.02
C ALA A 277 -3.52 -9.74 15.54
N ASN A 278 -4.40 -9.24 14.67
CA ASN A 278 -5.69 -8.64 15.03
C ASN A 278 -6.61 -9.64 15.77
N GLU A 279 -6.62 -10.92 15.35
CA GLU A 279 -7.40 -11.96 16.05
C GLU A 279 -6.86 -12.25 17.46
N VAL A 280 -5.55 -12.17 17.65
CA VAL A 280 -4.91 -12.30 18.97
C VAL A 280 -5.38 -11.17 19.91
N PHE A 281 -5.46 -9.94 19.37
CA PHE A 281 -5.94 -8.78 20.12
C PHE A 281 -7.44 -8.91 20.45
N LEU A 282 -8.27 -9.22 19.46
CA LEU A 282 -9.71 -9.44 19.66
C LEU A 282 -10.02 -10.59 20.61
N ALA A 283 -9.17 -11.62 20.65
CA ALA A 283 -9.28 -12.72 21.62
C ALA A 283 -8.77 -12.34 23.02
N GLN A 284 -8.35 -11.12 23.26
CA GLN A 284 -7.79 -10.60 24.51
C GLN A 284 -6.56 -11.42 25.00
N GLN A 285 -5.76 -11.91 24.06
CA GLN A 285 -4.54 -12.68 24.36
C GLN A 285 -3.28 -11.83 24.36
N VAL A 286 -3.40 -10.52 24.09
CA VAL A 286 -2.30 -9.58 24.08
C VAL A 286 -2.75 -8.21 24.60
N PRO A 287 -1.98 -7.54 25.48
CA PRO A 287 -2.31 -6.20 25.97
C PRO A 287 -1.94 -5.08 24.97
N VAL A 288 -0.93 -5.29 24.11
CA VAL A 288 -0.45 -4.31 23.15
C VAL A 288 -0.32 -4.95 21.76
N TYR A 289 -0.96 -4.33 20.77
CA TYR A 289 -0.94 -4.76 19.37
C TYR A 289 -0.54 -3.61 18.46
N LEU A 290 0.55 -3.76 17.69
CA LEU A 290 1.00 -2.77 16.72
C LEU A 290 0.41 -3.09 15.33
N SER A 291 -0.46 -2.20 14.85
CA SER A 291 -1.07 -2.26 13.53
C SER A 291 -1.16 -0.86 12.92
N GLY A 292 -2.36 -0.34 12.68
CA GLY A 292 -2.59 1.00 12.18
C GLY A 292 -4.08 1.40 12.19
N ASN A 293 -4.33 2.66 11.85
CA ASN A 293 -5.64 3.29 11.98
C ASN A 293 -6.80 2.55 11.26
N TRP A 294 -6.53 1.77 10.21
CA TRP A 294 -7.55 0.93 9.54
C TRP A 294 -8.20 -0.10 10.47
N GLN A 295 -7.60 -0.43 11.60
CA GLN A 295 -8.18 -1.33 12.60
C GLN A 295 -9.21 -0.63 13.50
N VAL A 296 -9.22 0.70 13.57
CA VAL A 296 -10.09 1.47 14.48
C VAL A 296 -11.55 1.11 14.27
N ALA A 297 -12.04 1.16 13.04
CA ALA A 297 -13.42 0.83 12.73
C ALA A 297 -13.73 -0.66 12.97
N GLN A 298 -12.80 -1.57 12.64
CA GLN A 298 -12.97 -3.00 12.89
C GLN A 298 -13.06 -3.31 14.39
N PHE A 299 -12.27 -2.63 15.22
CA PHE A 299 -12.29 -2.84 16.66
C PHE A 299 -13.46 -2.13 17.35
N ASP A 300 -13.93 -1.02 16.79
CA ASP A 300 -15.17 -0.40 17.29
C ASP A 300 -16.39 -1.31 17.10
N GLU A 301 -16.44 -2.04 16.00
CA GLU A 301 -17.50 -3.02 15.72
C GLU A 301 -17.30 -4.35 16.45
N GLY A 302 -16.05 -4.87 16.52
CA GLY A 302 -15.79 -6.26 16.88
C GLY A 302 -15.24 -6.50 18.28
N ALA A 303 -14.67 -5.49 18.97
CA ALA A 303 -14.09 -5.69 20.28
C ALA A 303 -15.15 -5.64 21.39
N GLU A 304 -15.22 -6.70 22.19
CA GLU A 304 -16.11 -6.81 23.35
C GLU A 304 -15.44 -6.38 24.69
N PHE A 305 -14.37 -5.54 24.59
CA PHE A 305 -13.59 -5.04 25.72
C PHE A 305 -13.20 -3.59 25.50
N ALA A 306 -12.82 -2.89 26.58
CA ALA A 306 -12.33 -1.52 26.48
C ALA A 306 -10.92 -1.49 25.88
N TRP A 307 -10.72 -0.64 24.88
CA TRP A 307 -9.45 -0.43 24.22
C TRP A 307 -9.22 1.05 23.87
N THR A 308 -7.99 1.39 23.60
CA THR A 308 -7.59 2.71 23.10
C THR A 308 -6.38 2.59 22.17
N THR A 309 -5.99 3.68 21.57
CA THR A 309 -4.73 3.83 20.82
C THR A 309 -3.72 4.61 21.65
N MET A 310 -2.45 4.38 21.39
CA MET A 310 -1.35 5.10 22.02
C MET A 310 -0.42 5.69 20.97
N PRO A 311 0.30 6.77 21.28
CA PRO A 311 1.41 7.19 20.43
C PRO A 311 2.39 6.04 20.23
N ASN A 312 3.03 6.00 19.05
CA ASN A 312 4.09 5.04 18.81
C ASN A 312 5.19 5.14 19.87
N PRO A 313 5.76 3.99 20.31
CA PRO A 313 6.87 4.03 21.24
C PRO A 313 8.09 4.68 20.58
N SER A 314 8.78 5.54 21.32
CA SER A 314 9.95 6.24 20.80
C SER A 314 11.25 5.48 21.04
N MET A 315 12.23 5.70 20.15
CA MET A 315 13.66 5.35 20.31
C MET A 315 14.49 6.61 20.12
N SER A 316 15.22 6.73 19.01
CA SER A 316 15.93 7.96 18.61
C SER A 316 14.99 9.03 18.06
N SER A 317 13.85 8.63 17.52
CA SER A 317 12.74 9.47 17.09
C SER A 317 11.40 8.89 17.58
N GLY A 318 10.34 9.69 17.51
CA GLY A 318 8.95 9.26 17.68
C GLY A 318 8.26 9.06 16.33
N GLY A 319 6.93 8.97 16.36
CA GLY A 319 6.09 8.76 15.20
C GLY A 319 6.07 7.32 14.70
N GLY A 320 5.25 7.07 13.70
CA GLY A 320 5.11 5.77 13.08
C GLY A 320 5.81 5.68 11.73
N PHE A 321 5.26 4.85 10.84
CA PHE A 321 5.63 4.81 9.44
C PHE A 321 4.35 5.01 8.63
N PRO A 322 4.32 6.01 7.74
CA PRO A 322 3.11 6.35 7.00
C PRO A 322 2.81 5.27 5.97
N GLY A 323 1.60 5.28 5.51
CA GLY A 323 1.14 4.55 4.36
C GLY A 323 0.06 5.37 3.69
N GLY A 324 -0.49 4.87 2.62
CA GLY A 324 -1.59 5.51 1.93
C GLY A 324 -1.98 4.70 0.73
N LYS A 325 -3.02 5.18 0.08
CA LYS A 325 -3.50 4.57 -1.15
C LYS A 325 -3.65 5.65 -2.20
N PHE A 326 -3.47 5.20 -3.42
CA PHE A 326 -3.64 6.04 -4.60
C PHE A 326 -4.78 5.50 -5.44
N MET A 327 -5.49 6.40 -6.08
CA MET A 327 -6.34 6.07 -7.20
C MET A 327 -5.59 6.43 -8.49
N VAL A 328 -5.57 5.50 -9.44
CA VAL A 328 -4.85 5.65 -10.70
C VAL A 328 -5.78 5.37 -11.87
N GLY A 329 -5.60 6.11 -12.98
CA GLY A 329 -6.15 5.75 -14.27
C GLY A 329 -5.10 5.00 -15.09
N PHE A 330 -5.53 4.22 -16.08
CA PHE A 330 -4.63 3.54 -17.02
C PHE A 330 -4.73 4.14 -18.42
N ALA A 331 -3.57 4.43 -19.04
CA ALA A 331 -3.52 5.08 -20.36
C ALA A 331 -4.22 4.27 -21.47
N GLU A 332 -4.19 2.94 -21.38
CA GLU A 332 -4.90 2.03 -22.31
C GLU A 332 -6.31 1.65 -21.82
N GLY A 333 -6.83 2.32 -20.77
CA GLY A 333 -8.21 2.18 -20.33
C GLY A 333 -9.19 2.67 -21.39
N PRO A 334 -10.39 2.07 -21.49
CA PRO A 334 -11.36 2.44 -22.54
C PRO A 334 -11.90 3.87 -22.45
N GLU A 335 -12.00 4.43 -21.21
CA GLU A 335 -12.74 5.67 -20.95
C GLU A 335 -11.90 6.69 -20.16
N ASN A 336 -10.75 7.13 -20.69
CA ASN A 336 -9.79 7.99 -20.01
C ASN A 336 -10.39 9.31 -19.48
N GLN A 337 -11.29 9.96 -20.24
CA GLN A 337 -11.95 11.18 -19.78
C GLN A 337 -12.86 10.90 -18.58
N LEU A 338 -13.64 9.83 -18.63
CA LEU A 338 -14.49 9.42 -17.52
C LEU A 338 -13.65 8.99 -16.30
N ALA A 339 -12.51 8.32 -16.53
CA ALA A 339 -11.56 7.95 -15.47
C ALA A 339 -11.02 9.18 -14.74
N ALA A 340 -10.55 10.21 -15.48
CA ALA A 340 -10.06 11.45 -14.87
C ALA A 340 -11.16 12.19 -14.10
N THR A 341 -12.39 12.24 -14.63
CA THR A 341 -13.55 12.84 -13.95
C THR A 341 -13.87 12.08 -12.65
N PHE A 342 -13.84 10.75 -12.69
CA PHE A 342 -14.07 9.91 -11.51
C PHE A 342 -12.98 10.09 -10.45
N LEU A 343 -11.72 10.16 -10.86
CA LEU A 343 -10.59 10.41 -9.96
C LEU A 343 -10.74 11.75 -9.25
N GLN A 344 -11.11 12.82 -9.97
CA GLN A 344 -11.35 14.14 -9.38
C GLN A 344 -12.55 14.12 -8.43
N PHE A 345 -13.67 13.52 -8.83
CA PHE A 345 -14.88 13.41 -8.00
C PHE A 345 -14.61 12.69 -6.68
N MET A 346 -14.01 11.50 -6.75
CA MET A 346 -13.73 10.66 -5.57
C MET A 346 -12.75 11.34 -4.59
N ASN A 347 -11.90 12.24 -5.08
CA ASN A 347 -10.90 12.95 -4.28
C ASN A 347 -11.20 14.45 -4.15
N SER A 348 -12.43 14.89 -4.47
CA SER A 348 -12.92 16.21 -4.10
C SER A 348 -12.93 16.36 -2.57
N LYS A 349 -12.98 17.60 -2.06
CA LYS A 349 -13.01 17.84 -0.61
C LYS A 349 -14.15 17.06 0.07
N GLU A 350 -15.34 17.19 -0.47
CA GLU A 350 -16.56 16.59 0.06
C GLU A 350 -16.49 15.05 0.03
N SER A 351 -16.07 14.49 -1.10
CA SER A 351 -15.97 13.04 -1.26
C SER A 351 -14.87 12.45 -0.38
N GLN A 352 -13.70 13.09 -0.32
CA GLN A 352 -12.60 12.61 0.51
C GLN A 352 -12.97 12.68 1.99
N GLU A 353 -13.57 13.79 2.47
CA GLU A 353 -14.02 13.92 3.86
C GLU A 353 -15.04 12.82 4.21
N ALA A 354 -16.02 12.57 3.33
CA ALA A 354 -17.00 11.51 3.54
C ALA A 354 -16.35 10.11 3.60
N PHE A 355 -15.42 9.84 2.69
CA PHE A 355 -14.69 8.58 2.63
C PHE A 355 -13.84 8.32 3.87
N ILE A 356 -12.95 9.28 4.22
CA ILE A 356 -12.01 9.08 5.32
C ILE A 356 -12.69 9.02 6.69
N THR A 357 -13.77 9.79 6.89
CA THR A 357 -14.50 9.77 8.16
C THR A 357 -15.27 8.47 8.36
N ALA A 358 -15.84 7.90 7.30
CA ALA A 358 -16.53 6.61 7.36
C ALA A 358 -15.56 5.42 7.51
N SER A 359 -14.31 5.54 7.01
CA SER A 359 -13.32 4.46 6.93
C SER A 359 -12.26 4.52 8.02
N SER A 360 -12.25 5.57 8.85
CA SER A 360 -11.19 5.86 9.82
C SER A 360 -9.81 6.00 9.16
N PHE A 361 -9.75 6.59 7.97
CA PHE A 361 -8.51 6.99 7.30
C PHE A 361 -8.19 8.47 7.55
N MET A 362 -7.02 8.91 7.15
CA MET A 362 -6.59 10.29 7.32
C MET A 362 -6.56 11.04 5.98
N PRO A 363 -6.73 12.39 6.01
CA PRO A 363 -6.82 13.18 4.79
C PRO A 363 -5.48 13.25 4.06
N THR A 364 -5.55 13.26 2.74
CA THR A 364 -4.43 13.60 1.85
C THR A 364 -4.52 15.05 1.37
N ARG A 365 -5.71 15.65 1.37
CA ARG A 365 -5.94 17.03 0.97
C ARG A 365 -5.40 18.01 2.02
N ALA A 366 -4.74 19.07 1.54
CA ALA A 366 -4.18 20.12 2.39
C ALA A 366 -5.26 20.87 3.19
N ASP A 367 -6.38 21.19 2.54
CA ASP A 367 -7.48 21.93 3.17
C ASP A 367 -8.18 21.13 4.28
N LEU A 368 -8.30 19.81 4.15
CA LEU A 368 -8.82 18.93 5.20
C LEU A 368 -7.81 18.74 6.33
N THR A 369 -6.53 18.65 6.01
CA THR A 369 -5.46 18.56 7.01
C THR A 369 -5.39 19.86 7.85
N GLU A 370 -5.49 21.03 7.20
CA GLU A 370 -5.45 22.33 7.88
C GLU A 370 -6.70 22.60 8.72
N SER A 371 -7.89 22.24 8.23
CA SER A 371 -9.15 22.45 8.97
C SER A 371 -9.33 21.46 10.11
N GLY A 372 -8.64 20.33 10.06
CA GLY A 372 -8.89 19.17 10.90
C GLY A 372 -10.15 18.39 10.46
N VAL A 373 -10.16 17.12 10.75
CA VAL A 373 -11.29 16.22 10.48
C VAL A 373 -11.84 15.73 11.82
N THR A 374 -13.16 15.69 11.96
CA THR A 374 -13.82 15.09 13.12
C THR A 374 -14.37 13.72 12.72
N TYR A 375 -13.95 12.70 13.42
CA TYR A 375 -14.38 11.33 13.16
C TYR A 375 -15.66 11.03 13.93
N PRO A 376 -16.71 10.50 13.28
CA PRO A 376 -17.98 10.20 13.94
C PRO A 376 -17.88 9.07 14.98
N MET A 377 -16.85 8.24 14.85
CA MET A 377 -16.51 7.15 15.77
C MET A 377 -15.04 7.27 16.18
N ARG A 378 -14.75 7.03 17.46
CA ARG A 378 -13.37 6.96 17.97
C ARG A 378 -12.51 8.19 17.63
N ASP A 379 -13.11 9.38 17.72
CA ASP A 379 -12.41 10.63 17.41
C ASP A 379 -11.14 10.82 18.26
N GLN A 380 -11.17 10.40 19.52
CA GLN A 380 -10.01 10.45 20.41
C GLN A 380 -8.90 9.51 19.91
N GLU A 381 -9.24 8.26 19.59
CA GLU A 381 -8.30 7.25 19.11
C GLU A 381 -7.72 7.64 17.74
N MET A 382 -8.53 8.17 16.84
CA MET A 382 -8.06 8.70 15.57
C MET A 382 -7.17 9.93 15.75
N GLY A 383 -7.48 10.79 16.73
CA GLY A 383 -6.65 11.94 17.08
C GLY A 383 -5.22 11.59 17.48
N VAL A 384 -5.01 10.41 18.07
CA VAL A 384 -3.66 9.89 18.37
C VAL A 384 -2.88 9.63 17.07
N PHE A 385 -3.50 8.94 16.09
CA PHE A 385 -2.85 8.67 14.78
C PHE A 385 -2.54 9.94 14.02
N VAL A 386 -3.47 10.92 14.03
CA VAL A 386 -3.26 12.23 13.38
C VAL A 386 -2.08 12.97 14.00
N THR A 387 -2.00 12.97 15.34
CA THR A 387 -0.89 13.60 16.07
C THR A 387 0.44 12.90 15.75
N ASP A 388 0.44 11.57 15.82
CA ASP A 388 1.62 10.74 15.57
C ASP A 388 2.13 10.85 14.11
N LEU A 389 1.21 11.01 13.17
CA LEU A 389 1.56 11.30 11.77
C LEU A 389 2.31 12.63 11.62
N SER A 390 1.91 13.66 12.38
CA SER A 390 2.57 14.98 12.38
C SER A 390 3.97 14.95 13.00
N GLU A 391 4.24 13.97 13.86
CA GLU A 391 5.54 13.73 14.50
C GLU A 391 6.43 12.77 13.71
N THR A 392 5.87 12.13 12.67
CA THR A 392 6.60 11.20 11.81
C THR A 392 7.65 11.96 11.00
N PRO A 393 8.93 11.52 11.01
CA PRO A 393 10.00 12.17 10.26
C PRO A 393 9.71 12.27 8.76
N PRO A 394 10.04 13.40 8.09
CA PRO A 394 9.88 13.52 6.64
C PRO A 394 10.57 12.41 5.84
N GLU A 395 11.68 11.90 6.37
CA GLU A 395 12.43 10.78 5.79
C GLU A 395 11.61 9.49 5.72
N ALA A 396 10.67 9.28 6.64
CA ALA A 396 9.77 8.13 6.63
C ALA A 396 8.76 8.21 5.46
N PHE A 397 8.28 9.42 5.13
CA PHE A 397 7.43 9.64 3.95
C PHE A 397 8.23 9.43 2.66
N ALA A 398 9.44 9.97 2.57
CA ALA A 398 10.33 9.77 1.41
C ALA A 398 10.62 8.28 1.21
N ALA A 399 10.88 7.54 2.28
CA ALA A 399 11.10 6.10 2.21
C ALA A 399 9.84 5.32 1.79
N CYS A 400 8.67 5.67 2.33
CA CYS A 400 7.41 4.99 2.04
C CYS A 400 7.01 5.10 0.55
N TYR A 401 7.25 6.25 -0.06
CA TYR A 401 6.88 6.51 -1.46
C TYR A 401 8.05 6.29 -2.45
N ASP A 402 9.18 5.78 -1.98
CA ASP A 402 10.28 5.38 -2.86
C ASP A 402 9.83 4.22 -3.77
N PRO A 403 10.08 4.28 -5.09
CA PRO A 403 9.66 3.23 -6.02
C PRO A 403 10.23 1.84 -5.71
N ASN A 404 11.35 1.76 -4.98
CA ASN A 404 12.00 0.50 -4.57
C ASN A 404 11.49 -0.02 -3.22
N PHE A 405 10.63 0.73 -2.51
CA PHE A 405 10.23 0.39 -1.14
C PHE A 405 9.55 -0.98 -1.05
N ASP A 406 8.59 -1.27 -1.91
CA ASP A 406 7.85 -2.54 -1.85
C ASP A 406 8.76 -3.75 -2.04
N ALA A 407 9.70 -3.68 -2.99
CA ALA A 407 10.67 -4.74 -3.22
C ALA A 407 11.62 -4.92 -2.02
N ALA A 408 12.12 -3.81 -1.46
CA ALA A 408 12.96 -3.81 -0.27
C ALA A 408 12.20 -4.34 0.97
N ALA A 409 10.93 -3.97 1.14
CA ALA A 409 10.07 -4.43 2.22
C ALA A 409 9.80 -5.95 2.17
N GLN A 410 9.67 -6.53 0.97
CA GLN A 410 9.54 -7.98 0.81
C GLN A 410 10.83 -8.72 1.21
N GLU A 411 12.00 -8.23 0.80
CA GLU A 411 13.28 -8.79 1.25
C GLU A 411 13.45 -8.64 2.77
N PHE A 412 13.00 -7.52 3.35
CA PHE A 412 13.03 -7.33 4.79
C PHE A 412 12.20 -8.37 5.54
N ILE A 413 10.95 -8.63 5.12
CA ILE A 413 10.13 -9.69 5.71
C ILE A 413 10.84 -11.05 5.61
N LYS A 414 11.44 -11.34 4.47
CA LYS A 414 12.16 -12.60 4.23
C LYS A 414 13.37 -12.75 5.15
N GLU A 415 14.25 -11.75 5.23
CA GLU A 415 15.43 -11.79 6.08
C GLU A 415 15.07 -11.83 7.58
N PHE A 416 14.09 -11.04 8.01
CA PHE A 416 13.58 -11.08 9.38
C PHE A 416 12.97 -12.45 9.73
N SER A 417 12.24 -13.08 8.79
CA SER A 417 11.72 -14.44 8.99
C SER A 417 12.84 -15.48 9.17
N GLN A 418 14.04 -15.29 8.56
CA GLN A 418 15.19 -16.17 8.81
C GLN A 418 15.73 -16.02 10.25
N VAL A 419 15.68 -14.79 10.79
CA VAL A 419 16.05 -14.55 12.21
C VAL A 419 15.06 -15.27 13.12
N VAL A 420 13.76 -15.08 12.91
CA VAL A 420 12.71 -15.74 13.72
C VAL A 420 12.80 -17.26 13.64
N ALA A 421 13.17 -17.81 12.49
CA ALA A 421 13.39 -19.24 12.30
C ALA A 421 14.69 -19.77 12.96
N GLY A 422 15.53 -18.89 13.51
CA GLY A 422 16.84 -19.25 14.07
C GLY A 422 17.89 -19.67 13.05
N ASN A 423 17.68 -19.33 11.76
CA ASN A 423 18.60 -19.65 10.67
C ASN A 423 19.73 -18.62 10.51
N LYS A 424 19.51 -17.40 10.99
CA LYS A 424 20.45 -16.27 10.95
C LYS A 424 20.41 -15.51 12.27
N ASP A 425 21.51 -14.92 12.70
CA ASP A 425 21.50 -13.86 13.69
C ASP A 425 21.04 -12.53 13.06
N LEU A 426 20.51 -11.63 13.89
CA LEU A 426 19.93 -10.36 13.42
C LEU A 426 20.94 -9.48 12.68
N ALA A 427 22.17 -9.39 13.15
CA ALA A 427 23.19 -8.56 12.51
C ALA A 427 23.53 -9.06 11.10
N THR A 428 23.71 -10.38 10.93
CA THR A 428 23.93 -10.99 9.62
C THR A 428 22.71 -10.77 8.70
N ALA A 429 21.49 -10.88 9.21
CA ALA A 429 20.29 -10.65 8.42
C ALA A 429 20.19 -9.19 7.92
N MET A 430 20.59 -8.21 8.74
CA MET A 430 20.57 -6.80 8.34
C MET A 430 21.66 -6.46 7.30
N GLU A 431 22.84 -7.08 7.38
CA GLU A 431 23.86 -6.95 6.34
C GLU A 431 23.42 -7.59 5.01
N ASP A 432 22.81 -8.77 5.05
CA ASP A 432 22.27 -9.44 3.86
C ASP A 432 21.10 -8.64 3.25
N LEU A 433 20.24 -8.07 4.09
CA LEU A 433 19.17 -7.18 3.66
C LEU A 433 19.71 -5.95 2.94
N LYS A 434 20.74 -5.30 3.50
CA LYS A 434 21.37 -4.17 2.84
C LYS A 434 21.90 -4.54 1.47
N ALA A 435 22.61 -5.66 1.35
CA ALA A 435 23.13 -6.13 0.07
C ALA A 435 22.02 -6.43 -0.96
N ALA A 436 20.87 -6.97 -0.49
CA ALA A 436 19.70 -7.21 -1.34
C ALA A 436 19.09 -5.88 -1.83
N ILE A 437 18.96 -4.88 -0.94
CA ILE A 437 18.44 -3.55 -1.30
C ILE A 437 19.39 -2.85 -2.29
N ASP A 438 20.72 -2.90 -2.06
CA ASP A 438 21.70 -2.35 -2.99
C ASP A 438 21.52 -2.95 -4.41
N SER A 439 21.23 -4.26 -4.49
CA SER A 439 20.96 -4.95 -5.76
C SER A 439 19.63 -4.57 -6.40
N ILE A 440 18.59 -4.27 -5.60
CA ILE A 440 17.29 -3.80 -6.09
C ILE A 440 17.46 -2.44 -6.75
N VAL A 441 18.09 -1.51 -6.04
CA VAL A 441 18.32 -0.13 -6.50
C VAL A 441 19.22 -0.08 -7.75
N GLU A 442 20.23 -0.94 -7.86
CA GLU A 442 21.09 -1.02 -9.06
C GLU A 442 20.35 -1.53 -10.31
N GLN A 443 19.23 -2.20 -10.17
CA GLN A 443 18.44 -2.80 -11.27
C GLN A 443 17.24 -1.94 -11.69
N ALA A 444 16.86 -0.97 -10.87
CA ALA A 444 15.76 -0.04 -11.13
C ALA A 444 16.19 1.09 -12.10
#